data_fca2c87af4e8ae3cdf8d2865f6890faa
#
_entry.id   fca2c87af4e8ae3cdf8d2865f6890faa
#
_cell.length_a   1.000
_cell.length_b   1.000
_cell.length_c   1.000
_cell.angle_alpha   90.00
_cell.angle_beta   90.00
_cell.angle_gamma   90.00
#
_symmetry.space_group_name_H-M   'P 1'
#
loop_
_entity.id
_entity.type
_entity.pdbx_description
1 polymer ?
#
loop_
_entity_poly.entity_id
_entity_poly.type
_entity_poly.pdbx_seq_one_letter_code
_entity_poly.pdbx_strand_id
1 'polypeptide(L)'
;MSVLSANCPSCAGPLEFKSGSTIVIVCPFCRSAIARSDRALEDLGKVAEIAQSESPLKLGLKGTYKENRFELTGRAQLRHELGGTWDEWYATFSNGWVGWLAEAQGRFYLTFYQPLPAGTVLPTFEGLQLGQTLPEIPNPTPLMVQE
;
A
#
# COMPACT_ATOMS: atom_id res chain seq x y z
N MET A 1 -13.98 -14.02 -8.70
CA MET A 1 -13.36 -13.41 -7.50
C MET A 1 -14.25 -13.72 -6.32
N SER A 2 -13.77 -14.44 -5.32
CA SER A 2 -14.57 -14.74 -4.13
C SER A 2 -14.52 -13.53 -3.19
N VAL A 3 -15.66 -12.89 -2.96
CA VAL A 3 -15.83 -11.91 -1.89
C VAL A 3 -15.94 -12.68 -0.58
N LEU A 4 -15.12 -12.35 0.39
CA LEU A 4 -15.23 -12.91 1.73
C LEU A 4 -15.98 -11.93 2.62
N SER A 5 -17.12 -12.37 3.14
CA SER A 5 -17.94 -11.58 4.08
C SER A 5 -17.63 -11.99 5.52
N ALA A 6 -17.55 -11.02 6.41
CA ALA A 6 -17.32 -11.22 7.84
C ALA A 6 -17.97 -10.10 8.66
N ASN A 7 -18.00 -10.23 9.97
CA ASN A 7 -18.46 -9.16 10.85
C ASN A 7 -17.29 -8.47 11.55
N CYS A 8 -17.36 -7.16 11.68
CA CYS A 8 -16.35 -6.38 12.39
C CYS A 8 -16.26 -6.80 13.86
N PRO A 9 -15.10 -7.17 14.38
CA PRO A 9 -14.94 -7.56 15.78
C PRO A 9 -15.20 -6.41 16.76
N SER A 10 -15.11 -5.16 16.30
CA SER A 10 -15.33 -3.97 17.12
C SER A 10 -16.81 -3.55 17.22
N CYS A 11 -17.57 -3.59 16.11
CA CYS A 11 -18.95 -3.08 16.08
C CYS A 11 -19.98 -4.05 15.50
N ALA A 12 -19.56 -5.26 15.13
CA ALA A 12 -20.37 -6.28 14.47
C ALA A 12 -20.95 -5.89 13.08
N GLY A 13 -20.62 -4.72 12.54
CA GLY A 13 -21.04 -4.30 11.20
C GLY A 13 -20.47 -5.21 10.10
N PRO A 14 -21.19 -5.40 8.98
CA PRO A 14 -20.74 -6.27 7.91
C PRO A 14 -19.49 -5.73 7.21
N LEU A 15 -18.55 -6.62 6.91
CA LEU A 15 -17.30 -6.34 6.21
C LEU A 15 -17.23 -7.19 4.95
N GLU A 16 -16.71 -6.61 3.87
CA GLU A 16 -16.47 -7.30 2.62
C GLU A 16 -15.01 -7.17 2.20
N PHE A 17 -14.30 -8.29 2.13
CA PHE A 17 -12.96 -8.37 1.56
C PHE A 17 -13.07 -8.66 0.07
N LYS A 18 -12.82 -7.64 -0.75
CA LYS A 18 -13.02 -7.69 -2.22
C LYS A 18 -12.05 -8.61 -2.95
N SER A 19 -10.96 -9.00 -2.31
CA SER A 19 -10.01 -9.96 -2.90
C SER A 19 -9.40 -10.86 -1.81
N GLY A 20 -8.92 -12.03 -2.21
CA GLY A 20 -8.21 -12.95 -1.33
C GLY A 20 -6.90 -12.37 -0.77
N SER A 21 -6.32 -11.39 -1.45
CA SER A 21 -5.08 -10.71 -1.04
C SER A 21 -5.32 -9.51 -0.11
N THR A 22 -6.57 -9.10 0.13
CA THR A 22 -6.86 -8.02 1.08
C THR A 22 -6.60 -8.51 2.50
N ILE A 23 -5.60 -7.96 3.17
CA ILE A 23 -5.20 -8.34 4.53
C ILE A 23 -5.79 -7.39 5.57
N VAL A 24 -5.91 -6.10 5.25
CA VAL A 24 -6.45 -5.07 6.16
C VAL A 24 -7.53 -4.28 5.45
N ILE A 25 -8.62 -4.01 6.15
CA ILE A 25 -9.68 -3.09 5.71
C ILE A 25 -10.06 -2.15 6.85
N VAL A 26 -10.62 -1.00 6.49
CA VAL A 26 -11.22 -0.09 7.47
C VAL A 26 -12.72 -0.34 7.52
N CYS A 27 -13.25 -0.60 8.71
CA CYS A 27 -14.68 -0.78 8.89
C CYS A 27 -15.44 0.51 8.53
N PRO A 28 -16.42 0.45 7.62
CA PRO A 28 -17.17 1.64 7.22
C PRO A 28 -18.08 2.20 8.32
N PHE A 29 -18.36 1.40 9.37
CA PHE A 29 -19.28 1.79 10.44
C PHE A 29 -18.56 2.40 11.65
N CYS A 30 -17.52 1.74 12.16
CA CYS A 30 -16.81 2.21 13.35
C CYS A 30 -15.41 2.76 13.07
N ARG A 31 -14.93 2.67 11.83
CA ARG A 31 -13.63 3.18 11.38
C ARG A 31 -12.42 2.49 12.05
N SER A 32 -12.61 1.32 12.62
CA SER A 32 -11.50 0.47 13.07
C SER A 32 -10.79 -0.15 11.86
N ALA A 33 -9.47 -0.23 11.91
CA ALA A 33 -8.68 -1.05 11.00
C ALA A 33 -8.79 -2.50 11.44
N ILE A 34 -9.24 -3.36 10.53
CA ILE A 34 -9.45 -4.78 10.78
C ILE A 34 -8.47 -5.58 9.95
N ALA A 35 -7.54 -6.25 10.61
CA ALA A 35 -6.63 -7.19 9.97
C ALA A 35 -7.26 -8.57 9.86
N ARG A 36 -6.99 -9.23 8.74
CA ARG A 36 -7.40 -10.61 8.49
C ARG A 36 -6.17 -11.52 8.48
N SER A 37 -6.16 -12.50 9.37
CA SER A 37 -5.27 -13.64 9.30
C SER A 37 -6.01 -14.87 8.76
N ASP A 38 -5.31 -15.97 8.55
CA ASP A 38 -5.91 -17.24 8.10
C ASP A 38 -6.95 -17.81 9.08
N ARG A 39 -6.96 -17.36 10.31
CA ARG A 39 -7.78 -17.93 11.39
C ARG A 39 -8.69 -16.94 12.12
N ALA A 40 -8.45 -15.63 11.99
CA ALA A 40 -9.19 -14.64 12.80
C ALA A 40 -9.21 -13.25 12.14
N LEU A 41 -10.16 -12.42 12.60
CA LEU A 41 -10.15 -10.98 12.39
C LEU A 41 -9.65 -10.31 13.67
N GLU A 42 -8.74 -9.37 13.53
CA GLU A 42 -8.15 -8.61 14.63
C GLU A 42 -8.48 -7.12 14.46
N ASP A 43 -8.95 -6.49 15.53
CA ASP A 43 -9.15 -5.04 15.60
C ASP A 43 -7.81 -4.37 15.94
N LEU A 44 -7.25 -3.63 14.98
CA LEU A 44 -6.01 -2.86 15.14
C LEU A 44 -6.25 -1.46 15.74
N GLY A 45 -7.48 -1.15 16.10
CA GLY A 45 -7.87 0.14 16.64
C GLY A 45 -8.45 1.10 15.59
N LYS A 46 -8.92 2.25 16.05
CA LYS A 46 -9.50 3.26 15.18
C LYS A 46 -8.42 3.95 14.36
N VAL A 47 -8.63 4.01 13.06
CA VAL A 47 -7.77 4.82 12.20
C VAL A 47 -8.04 6.31 12.41
N ALA A 48 -6.98 7.11 12.41
CA ALA A 48 -7.09 8.55 12.37
C ALA A 48 -7.88 8.99 11.13
N GLU A 49 -8.57 10.12 11.22
CA GLU A 49 -9.23 10.69 10.04
C GLU A 49 -8.18 11.01 8.99
N ILE A 50 -8.33 10.40 7.83
CA ILE A 50 -7.51 10.72 6.67
C ILE A 50 -7.93 12.13 6.23
N ALA A 51 -6.96 13.06 6.22
CA ALA A 51 -7.20 14.41 5.72
C ALA A 51 -7.65 14.35 4.26
N GLN A 52 -8.58 15.21 3.89
CA GLN A 52 -8.97 15.35 2.50
C GLN A 52 -7.75 15.83 1.70
N SER A 53 -7.49 15.16 0.58
CA SER A 53 -6.48 15.60 -0.37
C SER A 53 -7.17 16.06 -1.66
N GLU A 54 -6.55 17.00 -2.34
CA GLU A 54 -6.99 17.48 -3.65
C GLU A 54 -6.59 16.52 -4.77
N SER A 55 -6.07 15.34 -4.43
CA SER A 55 -5.67 14.31 -5.38
C SER A 55 -6.83 13.92 -6.31
N PRO A 56 -6.60 13.80 -7.61
CA PRO A 56 -7.57 13.22 -8.55
C PRO A 56 -7.79 11.71 -8.32
N LEU A 57 -6.89 11.06 -7.55
CA LEU A 57 -6.99 9.65 -7.27
C LEU A 57 -8.05 9.37 -6.19
N LYS A 58 -8.79 8.29 -6.36
CA LYS A 58 -9.85 7.85 -5.44
C LYS A 58 -9.90 6.33 -5.39
N LEU A 59 -10.37 5.78 -4.27
CA LEU A 59 -10.67 4.36 -4.17
C LEU A 59 -11.69 3.93 -5.24
N GLY A 60 -11.42 2.81 -5.89
CA GLY A 60 -12.21 2.29 -7.00
C GLY A 60 -11.89 2.89 -8.36
N LEU A 61 -10.96 3.87 -8.44
CA LEU A 61 -10.48 4.39 -9.72
C LEU A 61 -9.79 3.25 -10.48
N LYS A 62 -10.10 3.16 -11.78
CA LYS A 62 -9.54 2.15 -12.68
C LYS A 62 -8.69 2.80 -13.75
N GLY A 63 -7.63 2.11 -14.12
CA GLY A 63 -6.70 2.54 -15.15
C GLY A 63 -6.04 1.38 -15.86
N THR A 64 -5.07 1.71 -16.72
CA THR A 64 -4.26 0.72 -17.44
C THR A 64 -2.79 1.12 -17.36
N TYR A 65 -1.93 0.15 -17.07
CA TYR A 65 -0.49 0.30 -17.08
C TYR A 65 0.14 -0.90 -17.79
N LYS A 66 0.94 -0.66 -18.81
CA LYS A 66 1.55 -1.72 -19.66
C LYS A 66 0.54 -2.80 -20.03
N GLU A 67 -0.59 -2.39 -20.64
CA GLU A 67 -1.70 -3.24 -21.10
C GLU A 67 -2.50 -3.97 -19.98
N ASN A 68 -2.07 -3.91 -18.73
CA ASN A 68 -2.77 -4.51 -17.62
C ASN A 68 -3.71 -3.50 -16.96
N ARG A 69 -4.97 -3.87 -16.79
CA ARG A 69 -5.96 -3.08 -16.06
C ARG A 69 -5.64 -3.13 -14.57
N PHE A 70 -5.83 -2.02 -13.87
CA PHE A 70 -5.72 -1.96 -12.42
C PHE A 70 -6.90 -1.22 -11.79
N GLU A 71 -7.10 -1.46 -10.52
CA GLU A 71 -8.03 -0.72 -9.66
C GLU A 71 -7.31 -0.29 -8.38
N LEU A 72 -7.55 0.95 -7.93
CA LEU A 72 -7.07 1.44 -6.64
C LEU A 72 -7.97 0.91 -5.53
N THR A 73 -7.47 -0.03 -4.75
CA THR A 73 -8.25 -0.79 -3.76
C THR A 73 -7.92 -0.43 -2.31
N GLY A 74 -6.88 0.38 -2.09
CA GLY A 74 -6.48 0.86 -0.78
C GLY A 74 -5.88 2.26 -0.84
N ARG A 75 -5.89 2.98 0.30
CA ARG A 75 -5.23 4.28 0.48
C ARG A 75 -4.54 4.30 1.83
N ALA A 76 -3.28 4.70 1.84
CA ALA A 76 -2.53 5.06 3.03
C ALA A 76 -2.18 6.55 2.95
N GLN A 77 -2.41 7.28 4.03
CA GLN A 77 -1.91 8.63 4.17
C GLN A 77 -0.73 8.62 5.13
N LEU A 78 0.40 9.08 4.65
CA LEU A 78 1.64 9.14 5.41
C LEU A 78 1.91 10.59 5.82
N ARG A 79 2.59 10.73 6.96
CA ARG A 79 3.00 12.03 7.48
C ARG A 79 4.52 12.04 7.69
N HIS A 80 5.15 13.09 7.21
CA HIS A 80 6.55 13.34 7.50
C HIS A 80 6.73 13.95 8.90
N GLU A 81 7.82 13.63 9.59
CA GLU A 81 8.10 14.15 10.94
C GLU A 81 8.20 15.68 10.98
N LEU A 82 8.74 16.29 9.94
CA LEU A 82 8.85 17.74 9.77
C LEU A 82 7.56 18.41 9.29
N GLY A 83 6.48 17.65 9.16
CA GLY A 83 5.18 18.12 8.66
C GLY A 83 4.96 17.75 7.20
N GLY A 84 3.71 17.92 6.76
CA GLY A 84 3.25 17.50 5.44
C GLY A 84 2.73 16.06 5.44
N THR A 85 1.82 15.81 4.51
CA THR A 85 1.22 14.49 4.29
C THR A 85 1.25 14.19 2.80
N TRP A 86 1.37 12.90 2.46
CA TRP A 86 1.16 12.42 1.10
C TRP A 86 0.33 11.15 1.12
N ASP A 87 -0.23 10.82 -0.02
CA ASP A 87 -1.07 9.65 -0.18
C ASP A 87 -0.37 8.58 -1.02
N GLU A 88 -0.49 7.35 -0.59
CA GLU A 88 -0.13 6.17 -1.36
C GLU A 88 -1.36 5.30 -1.58
N TRP A 89 -1.53 4.87 -2.81
CA TRP A 89 -2.69 4.13 -3.25
C TRP A 89 -2.30 2.70 -3.64
N TYR A 90 -2.94 1.72 -3.02
CA TYR A 90 -2.70 0.33 -3.35
C TYR A 90 -3.45 -0.04 -4.62
N ALA A 91 -2.69 -0.48 -5.62
CA ALA A 91 -3.20 -0.85 -6.93
C ALA A 91 -3.18 -2.37 -7.11
N THR A 92 -4.32 -2.96 -7.46
CA THR A 92 -4.44 -4.37 -7.81
C THR A 92 -4.66 -4.51 -9.31
N PHE A 93 -3.88 -5.36 -9.96
CA PHE A 93 -3.85 -5.54 -11.40
C PHE A 93 -4.58 -6.80 -11.86
N SER A 94 -5.11 -6.79 -13.08
CA SER A 94 -5.83 -7.92 -13.68
C SER A 94 -4.97 -9.18 -13.87
N ASN A 95 -3.65 -9.02 -13.96
CA ASN A 95 -2.69 -10.12 -14.06
C ASN A 95 -2.21 -10.66 -12.70
N GLY A 96 -2.80 -10.20 -11.60
CA GLY A 96 -2.45 -10.61 -10.23
C GLY A 96 -1.32 -9.78 -9.60
N TRP A 97 -0.72 -8.85 -10.33
CA TRP A 97 0.26 -7.92 -9.74
C TRP A 97 -0.40 -6.99 -8.73
N VAL A 98 0.41 -6.53 -7.80
CA VAL A 98 0.05 -5.49 -6.84
C VAL A 98 1.17 -4.45 -6.80
N GLY A 99 0.80 -3.21 -6.55
CA GLY A 99 1.76 -2.11 -6.49
C GLY A 99 1.24 -0.95 -5.65
N TRP A 100 2.08 0.05 -5.46
CA TRP A 100 1.75 1.30 -4.80
C TRP A 100 1.89 2.45 -5.78
N LEU A 101 0.87 3.26 -5.86
CA LEU A 101 0.84 4.50 -6.63
C LEU A 101 0.94 5.67 -5.66
N ALA A 102 2.10 6.32 -5.62
CA ALA A 102 2.34 7.52 -4.84
C ALA A 102 2.12 8.77 -5.69
N GLU A 103 1.63 9.82 -5.07
CA GLU A 103 1.52 11.15 -5.66
C GLU A 103 2.37 12.14 -4.86
N ALA A 104 3.30 12.77 -5.53
CA ALA A 104 4.14 13.81 -4.94
C ALA A 104 4.41 14.93 -5.95
N GLN A 105 4.16 16.17 -5.57
CA GLN A 105 4.44 17.38 -6.37
C GLN A 105 3.87 17.30 -7.81
N GLY A 106 2.64 16.80 -7.96
CA GLY A 106 1.97 16.66 -9.26
C GLY A 106 2.53 15.54 -10.16
N ARG A 107 3.36 14.68 -9.61
CA ARG A 107 3.89 13.49 -10.31
C ARG A 107 3.35 12.23 -9.66
N PHE A 108 3.24 11.17 -10.47
CA PHE A 108 2.79 9.87 -10.05
C PHE A 108 3.93 8.84 -10.17
N TYR A 109 4.12 8.05 -9.12
CA TYR A 109 5.15 7.03 -9.04
C TYR A 109 4.49 5.69 -8.74
N LEU A 110 4.61 4.75 -9.67
CA LEU A 110 4.09 3.40 -9.51
C LEU A 110 5.24 2.45 -9.19
N THR A 111 5.17 1.86 -8.02
CA THR A 111 6.19 0.92 -7.52
C THR A 111 5.60 -0.48 -7.39
N PHE A 112 6.45 -1.48 -7.58
CA PHE A 112 6.08 -2.88 -7.45
C PHE A 112 7.02 -3.58 -6.48
N TYR A 113 6.49 -4.56 -5.74
CA TYR A 113 7.33 -5.44 -4.97
C TYR A 113 8.17 -6.30 -5.92
N GLN A 114 9.48 -6.28 -5.70
CA GLN A 114 10.42 -7.13 -6.41
C GLN A 114 11.21 -7.94 -5.37
N PRO A 115 11.07 -9.28 -5.36
CA PRO A 115 11.85 -10.10 -4.47
C PRO A 115 13.34 -9.99 -4.83
N LEU A 116 14.18 -9.89 -3.83
CA LEU A 116 15.62 -9.91 -4.04
C LEU A 116 16.08 -11.33 -4.37
N PRO A 117 17.11 -11.49 -5.22
CA PRO A 117 17.73 -12.78 -5.46
C PRO A 117 18.18 -13.44 -4.15
N ALA A 118 18.10 -14.77 -4.10
CA ALA A 118 18.59 -15.52 -2.95
C ALA A 118 20.09 -15.23 -2.71
N GLY A 119 20.42 -14.94 -1.47
CA GLY A 119 21.81 -14.61 -1.09
C GLY A 119 22.19 -13.13 -1.28
N THR A 120 21.27 -12.24 -1.68
CA THR A 120 21.54 -10.80 -1.67
C THR A 120 21.81 -10.33 -0.24
N VAL A 121 22.98 -9.76 -0.01
CA VAL A 121 23.32 -9.16 1.28
C VAL A 121 22.92 -7.70 1.25
N LEU A 122 22.00 -7.32 2.13
CA LEU A 122 21.60 -5.93 2.30
C LEU A 122 22.49 -5.25 3.36
N PRO A 123 22.86 -3.98 3.18
CA PRO A 123 23.48 -3.20 4.24
C PRO A 123 22.49 -3.04 5.42
N THR A 124 23.02 -2.90 6.62
CA THR A 124 22.21 -2.50 7.78
C THR A 124 21.76 -1.06 7.64
N PHE A 125 20.65 -0.70 8.28
CA PHE A 125 20.13 0.67 8.22
C PHE A 125 21.19 1.70 8.65
N GLU A 126 21.94 1.40 9.72
CA GLU A 126 23.00 2.26 10.25
C GLU A 126 24.21 2.39 9.30
N GLY A 127 24.37 1.45 8.39
CA GLY A 127 25.42 1.46 7.36
C GLY A 127 25.06 2.23 6.09
N LEU A 128 23.82 2.70 5.97
CA LEU A 128 23.38 3.47 4.81
C LEU A 128 23.82 4.93 4.90
N GLN A 129 24.27 5.49 3.78
CA GLN A 129 24.64 6.90 3.68
C GLN A 129 23.82 7.56 2.56
N LEU A 130 23.37 8.79 2.78
CA LEU A 130 22.69 9.58 1.75
C LEU A 130 23.58 9.73 0.51
N GLY A 131 22.99 9.50 -0.66
CA GLY A 131 23.72 9.51 -1.93
C GLY A 131 24.50 8.22 -2.24
N GLN A 132 24.54 7.26 -1.33
CA GLN A 132 25.17 5.96 -1.57
C GLN A 132 24.41 5.19 -2.65
N THR A 133 25.14 4.62 -3.60
CA THR A 133 24.60 3.68 -4.59
C THR A 133 24.66 2.27 -4.03
N LEU A 134 23.60 1.49 -4.24
CA LEU A 134 23.47 0.09 -3.80
C LEU A 134 23.57 -0.84 -5.03
N PRO A 135 24.78 -1.17 -5.49
CA PRO A 135 24.99 -2.00 -6.67
C PRO A 135 24.60 -3.46 -6.46
N GLU A 136 24.55 -3.90 -5.19
CA GLU A 136 24.21 -5.28 -4.81
C GLU A 136 22.74 -5.59 -5.04
N ILE A 137 21.89 -4.57 -5.19
CA ILE A 137 20.47 -4.73 -5.46
C ILE A 137 20.27 -4.69 -6.98
N PRO A 138 19.95 -5.83 -7.61
CA PRO A 138 19.75 -5.90 -9.05
C PRO A 138 18.56 -5.03 -9.45
N ASN A 139 18.83 -3.94 -10.15
CA ASN A 139 17.80 -3.06 -10.70
C ASN A 139 18.34 -2.50 -12.02
N PRO A 140 17.52 -2.36 -13.09
CA PRO A 140 17.93 -1.73 -14.34
C PRO A 140 18.45 -0.30 -14.17
N THR A 141 18.03 0.39 -13.09
CA THR A 141 18.59 1.68 -12.69
C THR A 141 19.23 1.52 -11.31
N PRO A 142 20.48 1.97 -11.10
CA PRO A 142 21.11 1.92 -9.79
C PRO A 142 20.23 2.56 -8.72
N LEU A 143 20.04 1.86 -7.61
CA LEU A 143 19.33 2.40 -6.45
C LEU A 143 20.28 3.33 -5.67
N MET A 144 19.76 4.47 -5.27
CA MET A 144 20.48 5.46 -4.47
C MET A 144 19.71 5.71 -3.17
N VAL A 145 20.41 5.76 -2.07
CA VAL A 145 19.83 6.08 -0.76
C VAL A 145 19.44 7.56 -0.74
N GLN A 146 18.17 7.81 -0.45
CA GLN A 146 17.59 9.15 -0.30
C GLN A 146 16.97 9.30 1.11
N GLU A 147 16.62 10.53 1.49
CA GLU A 147 15.90 10.81 2.73
C GLU A 147 14.55 10.11 2.79
#